data_57319ce498baf37a5cb960fc86acf857
#
_entry.id   57319ce498baf37a5cb960fc86acf857
#
_cell.length_a   1.000
_cell.length_b   1.000
_cell.length_c   1.000
_cell.angle_alpha   90.00
_cell.angle_beta   90.00
_cell.angle_gamma   90.00
#
_symmetry.space_group_name_H-M   'P 1'
#
loop_
_entity.id
_entity.type
_entity.pdbx_description
1 polymer ?
#
loop_
_entity_poly.entity_id
_entity_poly.type
_entity_poly.pdbx_seq_one_letter_code
_entity_poly.pdbx_strand_id
1 'polypeptide(L)'
;MKKTLVLLSSLLILIGLGIFATRLISKKGKSDEKIADFNFEIKDTASIDAITITEPSGQKIALVRNGKKWEPQDGGCVQQHLVTNVLDAAFNIRFKGYVPERAVPNVMKTMATIGTQVDFYSEGDRIKTWYIGTSTPDHYGTYMLVDTEESGKSDLPVIMEIKGVKGIIGPRFFADPRRWSCTEIFHLEIDQIKKVAVQFSEKKQRNFTVTKSGGKFTVTNNGNKLNYIDTNMVFRYLHNYKKIHFDVPNFDLSKKQVDSVKRSQPFCTLTVTKTTGKPMRLRMFRAKSETGNETIDDFGEKVTHDVNRFWCELPNGTLVKCQYFVFNPLIMGHIYFSYIKNPTTEMR
;
A
#
# COMPACT_ATOMS: atom_id res chain seq x y z
N MET A 1 -64.84 -36.70 -35.02
CA MET A 1 -63.52 -37.31 -34.92
C MET A 1 -62.34 -36.29 -35.11
N LYS A 2 -62.32 -35.44 -36.15
CA LYS A 2 -61.13 -34.45 -36.33
C LYS A 2 -61.03 -33.42 -35.21
N LYS A 3 -62.14 -32.90 -34.63
CA LYS A 3 -62.09 -31.89 -33.54
C LYS A 3 -61.58 -32.46 -32.20
N THR A 4 -61.92 -33.73 -31.91
CA THR A 4 -61.48 -34.43 -30.70
C THR A 4 -59.97 -34.76 -30.76
N LEU A 5 -59.43 -35.03 -31.96
CA LEU A 5 -58.00 -35.30 -32.16
C LEU A 5 -57.18 -34.03 -31.96
N VAL A 6 -57.64 -32.86 -32.43
CA VAL A 6 -57.04 -31.56 -32.25
C VAL A 6 -57.00 -31.15 -30.76
N LEU A 7 -58.10 -31.39 -30.03
CA LEU A 7 -58.15 -31.11 -28.58
C LEU A 7 -57.22 -32.02 -27.79
N LEU A 8 -57.07 -33.28 -28.12
CA LEU A 8 -56.12 -34.19 -27.49
C LEU A 8 -54.68 -33.81 -27.74
N SER A 9 -54.33 -33.39 -28.98
CA SER A 9 -52.96 -32.93 -29.31
C SER A 9 -52.61 -31.63 -28.62
N SER A 10 -53.52 -30.66 -28.51
CA SER A 10 -53.28 -29.41 -27.76
C SER A 10 -53.10 -29.64 -26.26
N LEU A 11 -53.82 -30.59 -25.67
CA LEU A 11 -53.67 -30.96 -24.28
C LEU A 11 -52.32 -31.62 -24.02
N LEU A 12 -51.81 -32.48 -24.90
CA LEU A 12 -50.50 -33.09 -24.78
C LEU A 12 -49.36 -32.07 -24.92
N ILE A 13 -49.50 -31.07 -25.79
CA ILE A 13 -48.53 -29.97 -25.92
C ILE A 13 -48.51 -29.13 -24.65
N LEU A 14 -49.65 -28.79 -24.04
CA LEU A 14 -49.75 -28.06 -22.80
C LEU A 14 -49.11 -28.81 -21.61
N ILE A 15 -49.34 -30.12 -21.53
CA ILE A 15 -48.70 -30.98 -20.51
C ILE A 15 -47.19 -31.03 -20.72
N GLY A 16 -46.72 -31.16 -21.97
CA GLY A 16 -45.29 -31.13 -22.32
C GLY A 16 -44.62 -29.80 -21.95
N LEU A 17 -45.26 -28.68 -22.26
CA LEU A 17 -44.80 -27.35 -21.87
C LEU A 17 -44.79 -27.16 -20.34
N GLY A 18 -45.78 -27.65 -19.63
CA GLY A 18 -45.83 -27.63 -18.17
C GLY A 18 -44.66 -28.41 -17.53
N ILE A 19 -44.40 -29.64 -18.00
CA ILE A 19 -43.26 -30.45 -17.54
C ILE A 19 -41.91 -29.79 -17.89
N PHE A 20 -41.81 -29.18 -19.07
CA PHE A 20 -40.62 -28.46 -19.48
C PHE A 20 -40.40 -27.21 -18.60
N ALA A 21 -41.43 -26.44 -18.32
CA ALA A 21 -41.38 -25.28 -17.43
C ALA A 21 -40.96 -25.65 -15.99
N THR A 22 -41.56 -26.73 -15.45
CA THR A 22 -41.17 -27.22 -14.10
C THR A 22 -39.73 -27.72 -14.04
N ARG A 23 -39.24 -28.37 -15.10
CA ARG A 23 -37.82 -28.77 -15.19
C ARG A 23 -36.86 -27.56 -15.29
N LEU A 24 -37.26 -26.49 -16.00
CA LEU A 24 -36.48 -25.25 -16.07
C LEU A 24 -36.43 -24.53 -14.71
N ILE A 25 -37.58 -24.45 -14.02
CA ILE A 25 -37.68 -23.86 -12.68
C ILE A 25 -36.87 -24.68 -11.67
N SER A 26 -36.96 -25.99 -11.70
CA SER A 26 -36.21 -26.89 -10.83
C SER A 26 -34.67 -26.81 -11.09
N LYS A 27 -34.25 -26.65 -12.36
CA LYS A 27 -32.85 -26.41 -12.67
C LYS A 27 -32.38 -25.05 -12.16
N LYS A 28 -33.22 -24.01 -12.25
CA LYS A 28 -32.88 -22.66 -11.76
C LYS A 28 -32.81 -22.64 -10.24
N GLY A 29 -33.73 -23.30 -9.53
CA GLY A 29 -33.68 -23.43 -8.07
C GLY A 29 -32.41 -24.14 -7.57
N LYS A 30 -32.02 -25.25 -8.23
CA LYS A 30 -30.76 -25.94 -7.91
C LYS A 30 -29.49 -25.10 -8.22
N SER A 31 -29.58 -24.19 -9.20
CA SER A 31 -28.48 -23.25 -9.49
C SER A 31 -28.39 -22.18 -8.42
N ASP A 32 -29.49 -21.66 -7.95
CA ASP A 32 -29.54 -20.63 -6.91
C ASP A 32 -29.14 -21.20 -5.53
N GLU A 33 -29.52 -22.46 -5.23
CA GLU A 33 -29.10 -23.19 -4.03
C GLU A 33 -27.56 -23.44 -4.03
N LYS A 34 -26.98 -23.82 -5.17
CA LYS A 34 -25.51 -23.95 -5.31
C LYS A 34 -24.78 -22.62 -5.24
N ILE A 35 -25.40 -21.50 -5.61
CA ILE A 35 -24.82 -20.17 -5.49
C ILE A 35 -24.83 -19.70 -4.03
N ALA A 36 -25.83 -20.10 -3.24
CA ALA A 36 -25.90 -19.81 -1.80
C ALA A 36 -24.72 -20.44 -1.02
N ASP A 37 -24.20 -21.60 -1.47
CA ASP A 37 -23.02 -22.26 -0.88
C ASP A 37 -21.72 -21.46 -1.07
N PHE A 38 -21.70 -20.43 -1.94
CA PHE A 38 -20.53 -19.62 -2.22
C PHE A 38 -20.71 -18.17 -1.73
N ASN A 39 -21.17 -17.99 -0.51
CA ASN A 39 -21.36 -16.67 0.09
C ASN A 39 -20.01 -16.04 0.51
N PHE A 40 -19.30 -15.44 -0.44
CA PHE A 40 -18.06 -14.71 -0.19
C PHE A 40 -18.28 -13.31 0.35
N GLU A 41 -19.36 -12.66 -0.03
CA GLU A 41 -19.67 -11.26 0.31
C GLU A 41 -19.78 -11.06 1.82
N ILE A 42 -19.22 -9.96 2.31
CA ILE A 42 -19.43 -9.45 3.66
C ILE A 42 -20.13 -8.11 3.55
N LYS A 43 -21.46 -8.11 3.73
CA LYS A 43 -22.30 -6.89 3.57
C LYS A 43 -22.01 -5.84 4.64
N ASP A 44 -21.86 -6.28 5.88
CA ASP A 44 -21.53 -5.41 7.00
C ASP A 44 -20.03 -5.43 7.29
N THR A 45 -19.25 -4.68 6.50
CA THR A 45 -17.82 -4.52 6.75
C THR A 45 -17.53 -3.61 7.95
N ALA A 46 -18.55 -2.92 8.48
CA ALA A 46 -18.39 -2.10 9.68
C ALA A 46 -18.29 -2.94 10.95
N SER A 47 -18.91 -4.13 10.96
CA SER A 47 -18.82 -5.08 12.08
C SER A 47 -17.47 -5.81 12.16
N ILE A 48 -16.65 -5.80 11.08
CA ILE A 48 -15.35 -6.47 11.08
C ILE A 48 -14.42 -5.72 12.04
N ASP A 49 -13.92 -6.43 13.05
CA ASP A 49 -13.01 -5.90 14.06
C ASP A 49 -11.57 -6.42 13.93
N ALA A 50 -11.37 -7.58 13.26
CA ALA A 50 -10.03 -8.08 12.94
C ALA A 50 -9.97 -8.78 11.59
N ILE A 51 -8.80 -8.74 10.95
CA ILE A 51 -8.48 -9.41 9.70
C ILE A 51 -7.12 -10.07 9.85
N THR A 52 -7.04 -11.37 9.57
CA THR A 52 -5.77 -12.07 9.53
C THR A 52 -5.46 -12.53 8.11
N ILE A 53 -4.26 -12.27 7.64
CA ILE A 53 -3.78 -12.73 6.32
C ILE A 53 -2.58 -13.64 6.55
N THR A 54 -2.64 -14.85 6.00
CA THR A 54 -1.59 -15.85 6.11
C THR A 54 -1.18 -16.32 4.72
N GLU A 55 0.11 -16.20 4.40
CA GLU A 55 0.69 -16.72 3.16
C GLU A 55 1.20 -18.16 3.34
N PRO A 56 1.36 -18.93 2.25
CA PRO A 56 1.87 -20.32 2.30
C PRO A 56 3.26 -20.45 2.92
N SER A 57 4.05 -19.39 2.89
CA SER A 57 5.36 -19.31 3.57
C SER A 57 5.26 -19.38 5.10
N GLY A 58 4.05 -19.31 5.66
CA GLY A 58 3.79 -19.17 7.08
C GLY A 58 3.86 -17.70 7.56
N GLN A 59 4.19 -16.76 6.69
CA GLN A 59 4.15 -15.34 7.02
C GLN A 59 2.71 -14.92 7.29
N LYS A 60 2.50 -14.20 8.39
CA LYS A 60 1.17 -13.81 8.87
C LYS A 60 1.16 -12.34 9.32
N ILE A 61 0.06 -11.66 9.06
CA ILE A 61 -0.28 -10.39 9.68
C ILE A 61 -1.69 -10.44 10.25
N ALA A 62 -1.87 -9.89 11.44
CA ALA A 62 -3.18 -9.66 12.04
C ALA A 62 -3.38 -8.15 12.18
N LEU A 63 -4.48 -7.66 11.65
CA LEU A 63 -4.93 -6.27 11.69
C LEU A 63 -6.13 -6.21 12.61
N VAL A 64 -6.13 -5.29 13.56
CA VAL A 64 -7.23 -5.10 14.52
C VAL A 64 -7.77 -3.69 14.42
N ARG A 65 -9.08 -3.55 14.61
CA ARG A 65 -9.75 -2.24 14.60
C ARG A 65 -9.71 -1.65 16.01
N ASN A 66 -9.12 -0.46 16.12
CA ASN A 66 -9.11 0.33 17.34
C ASN A 66 -9.91 1.62 17.10
N GLY A 67 -11.19 1.61 17.47
CA GLY A 67 -12.14 2.67 17.18
C GLY A 67 -12.32 2.88 15.67
N LYS A 68 -11.88 4.05 15.16
CA LYS A 68 -11.97 4.39 13.73
C LYS A 68 -10.73 3.99 12.92
N LYS A 69 -9.68 3.49 13.58
CA LYS A 69 -8.40 3.16 12.93
C LYS A 69 -8.12 1.68 13.01
N TRP A 70 -7.32 1.22 12.06
CA TRP A 70 -6.77 -0.12 12.05
C TRP A 70 -5.30 -0.08 12.45
N GLU A 71 -4.87 -1.11 13.18
CA GLU A 71 -3.50 -1.23 13.67
C GLU A 71 -3.05 -2.70 13.51
N PRO A 72 -1.74 -2.99 13.36
CA PRO A 72 -1.27 -4.36 13.50
C PRO A 72 -1.48 -4.81 14.94
N GLN A 73 -1.83 -6.08 15.15
CA GLN A 73 -2.02 -6.65 16.49
C GLN A 73 -0.77 -6.50 17.36
N ASP A 74 0.42 -6.60 16.75
CA ASP A 74 1.72 -6.44 17.43
C ASP A 74 2.12 -4.97 17.66
N GLY A 75 1.22 -4.04 17.36
CA GLY A 75 1.45 -2.60 17.48
C GLY A 75 2.11 -1.99 16.24
N GLY A 76 2.07 -0.66 16.20
CA GLY A 76 2.60 0.11 15.08
C GLY A 76 1.53 0.84 14.30
N CYS A 77 1.87 1.28 13.10
CA CYS A 77 0.99 2.06 12.23
C CYS A 77 0.71 1.31 10.93
N VAL A 78 -0.56 1.32 10.49
CA VAL A 78 -1.03 0.77 9.21
C VAL A 78 -1.53 1.88 8.29
N GLN A 79 -1.21 1.77 7.01
CA GLN A 79 -1.79 2.59 5.97
C GLN A 79 -3.29 2.28 5.83
N GLN A 80 -4.15 3.15 6.35
CA GLN A 80 -5.61 2.93 6.43
C GLN A 80 -6.25 2.62 5.08
N HIS A 81 -5.78 3.24 4.00
CA HIS A 81 -6.32 3.01 2.66
C HIS A 81 -6.11 1.56 2.17
N LEU A 82 -5.06 0.87 2.63
CA LEU A 82 -4.85 -0.55 2.29
C LEU A 82 -5.90 -1.44 2.95
N VAL A 83 -6.26 -1.15 4.21
CA VAL A 83 -7.33 -1.86 4.90
C VAL A 83 -8.68 -1.55 4.26
N THR A 84 -8.93 -0.30 3.89
CA THR A 84 -10.13 0.08 3.13
C THR A 84 -10.23 -0.73 1.83
N ASN A 85 -9.13 -0.91 1.09
CA ASN A 85 -9.13 -1.73 -0.13
C ASN A 85 -9.48 -3.20 0.12
N VAL A 86 -9.11 -3.76 1.27
CA VAL A 86 -9.50 -5.12 1.69
C VAL A 86 -10.99 -5.18 2.01
N LEU A 87 -11.50 -4.23 2.80
CA LEU A 87 -12.92 -4.15 3.17
C LEU A 87 -13.80 -3.90 1.95
N ASP A 88 -13.39 -3.03 1.03
CA ASP A 88 -14.08 -2.79 -0.24
C ASP A 88 -14.11 -4.05 -1.11
N ALA A 89 -13.03 -4.84 -1.11
CA ALA A 89 -13.02 -6.12 -1.79
C ALA A 89 -14.01 -7.10 -1.14
N ALA A 90 -14.07 -7.14 0.20
CA ALA A 90 -14.99 -8.00 0.94
C ALA A 90 -16.46 -7.66 0.67
N PHE A 91 -16.79 -6.39 0.54
CA PHE A 91 -18.14 -5.91 0.20
C PHE A 91 -18.50 -6.12 -1.26
N ASN A 92 -17.56 -5.89 -2.19
CA ASN A 92 -17.84 -5.86 -3.63
C ASN A 92 -17.52 -7.18 -4.36
N ILE A 93 -17.09 -8.22 -3.64
CA ILE A 93 -16.79 -9.51 -4.25
C ILE A 93 -18.04 -10.13 -4.86
N ARG A 94 -17.91 -10.73 -6.05
CA ARG A 94 -19.01 -11.34 -6.79
C ARG A 94 -18.57 -12.65 -7.42
N PHE A 95 -19.50 -13.58 -7.46
CA PHE A 95 -19.36 -14.82 -8.23
C PHE A 95 -19.29 -14.48 -9.72
N LYS A 96 -18.25 -14.95 -10.40
CA LYS A 96 -18.07 -14.81 -11.84
C LYS A 96 -18.40 -16.08 -12.59
N GLY A 97 -18.05 -17.23 -12.05
CA GLY A 97 -18.32 -18.50 -12.70
C GLY A 97 -17.69 -19.71 -12.01
N TYR A 98 -18.03 -20.87 -12.53
CA TYR A 98 -17.47 -22.14 -12.05
C TYR A 98 -16.15 -22.45 -12.75
N VAL A 99 -15.26 -23.14 -12.04
CA VAL A 99 -14.06 -23.72 -12.62
C VAL A 99 -14.45 -24.91 -13.49
N PRO A 100 -13.96 -25.01 -14.73
CA PRO A 100 -14.19 -26.19 -15.56
C PRO A 100 -13.77 -27.47 -14.84
N GLU A 101 -14.59 -28.52 -14.84
CA GLU A 101 -14.35 -29.76 -14.09
C GLU A 101 -12.96 -30.35 -14.30
N ARG A 102 -12.46 -30.33 -15.56
CA ARG A 102 -11.12 -30.81 -15.91
C ARG A 102 -9.99 -29.99 -15.27
N ALA A 103 -10.24 -28.72 -14.91
CA ALA A 103 -9.25 -27.83 -14.31
C ALA A 103 -9.25 -27.89 -12.78
N VAL A 104 -10.36 -28.35 -12.15
CA VAL A 104 -10.51 -28.38 -10.69
C VAL A 104 -9.34 -29.04 -9.95
N PRO A 105 -8.84 -30.26 -10.33
CA PRO A 105 -7.76 -30.90 -9.60
C PRO A 105 -6.47 -30.06 -9.61
N ASN A 106 -6.16 -29.45 -10.76
CA ASN A 106 -4.96 -28.60 -10.89
C ASN A 106 -5.10 -27.28 -10.11
N VAL A 107 -6.28 -26.64 -10.17
CA VAL A 107 -6.57 -25.43 -9.41
C VAL A 107 -6.45 -25.71 -7.91
N MET A 108 -7.08 -26.79 -7.41
CA MET A 108 -7.01 -27.19 -6.00
C MET A 108 -5.57 -27.45 -5.53
N LYS A 109 -4.78 -28.18 -6.33
CA LYS A 109 -3.36 -28.42 -6.04
C LYS A 109 -2.57 -27.11 -5.95
N THR A 110 -2.80 -26.20 -6.90
CA THR A 110 -2.14 -24.90 -6.92
C THR A 110 -2.54 -24.05 -5.72
N MET A 111 -3.83 -23.99 -5.40
CA MET A 111 -4.33 -23.25 -4.23
C MET A 111 -3.78 -23.79 -2.91
N ALA A 112 -3.63 -25.10 -2.79
CA ALA A 112 -3.02 -25.72 -1.61
C ALA A 112 -1.55 -25.34 -1.43
N THR A 113 -0.84 -24.98 -2.52
CA THR A 113 0.59 -24.68 -2.50
C THR A 113 0.89 -23.19 -2.34
N ILE A 114 0.11 -22.32 -3.01
CA ILE A 114 0.40 -20.87 -3.09
C ILE A 114 -0.80 -20.01 -2.70
N GLY A 115 -1.90 -20.61 -2.21
CA GLY A 115 -3.08 -19.86 -1.81
C GLY A 115 -2.85 -19.04 -0.54
N THR A 116 -3.37 -17.82 -0.52
CA THR A 116 -3.38 -16.94 0.64
C THR A 116 -4.68 -17.14 1.43
N GLN A 117 -4.58 -17.39 2.73
CA GLN A 117 -5.73 -17.47 3.62
C GLN A 117 -6.01 -16.10 4.23
N VAL A 118 -7.28 -15.71 4.25
CA VAL A 118 -7.76 -14.45 4.86
C VAL A 118 -8.93 -14.78 5.77
N ASP A 119 -8.75 -14.54 7.06
CA ASP A 119 -9.79 -14.73 8.07
C ASP A 119 -10.36 -13.37 8.47
N PHE A 120 -11.69 -13.26 8.45
CA PHE A 120 -12.43 -12.09 8.90
C PHE A 120 -13.11 -12.40 10.23
N TYR A 121 -13.03 -11.45 11.18
CA TYR A 121 -13.57 -11.58 12.52
C TYR A 121 -14.53 -10.44 12.83
N SER A 122 -15.56 -10.76 13.61
CA SER A 122 -16.51 -9.82 14.20
C SER A 122 -16.80 -10.23 15.64
N GLU A 123 -16.75 -9.32 16.58
CA GLU A 123 -16.94 -9.57 18.03
C GLU A 123 -16.02 -10.66 18.59
N GLY A 124 -14.86 -10.85 17.94
CA GLY A 124 -13.87 -11.88 18.29
C GLY A 124 -14.07 -13.24 17.64
N ASP A 125 -15.22 -13.48 17.00
CA ASP A 125 -15.51 -14.73 16.30
C ASP A 125 -15.11 -14.66 14.83
N ARG A 126 -14.63 -15.79 14.30
CA ARG A 126 -14.27 -15.91 12.89
C ARG A 126 -15.55 -16.10 12.05
N ILE A 127 -15.97 -15.04 11.37
CA ILE A 127 -17.20 -15.06 10.56
C ILE A 127 -17.01 -15.70 9.18
N LYS A 128 -15.78 -15.57 8.61
CA LYS A 128 -15.51 -16.05 7.25
C LYS A 128 -14.03 -16.23 6.99
N THR A 129 -13.66 -17.26 6.24
CA THR A 129 -12.31 -17.46 5.71
C THR A 129 -12.36 -17.51 4.18
N TRP A 130 -11.50 -16.75 3.54
CA TRP A 130 -11.22 -16.86 2.12
C TRP A 130 -9.89 -17.56 1.88
N TYR A 131 -9.89 -18.47 0.92
CA TYR A 131 -8.65 -19.01 0.36
C TYR A 131 -8.52 -18.44 -1.05
N ILE A 132 -7.55 -17.56 -1.25
CA ILE A 132 -7.32 -16.81 -2.48
C ILE A 132 -6.22 -17.51 -3.27
N GLY A 133 -6.56 -18.06 -4.42
CA GLY A 133 -5.65 -18.73 -5.34
C GLY A 133 -5.06 -17.80 -6.41
N THR A 134 -4.70 -18.39 -7.54
CA THR A 134 -4.17 -17.66 -8.69
C THR A 134 -5.27 -16.98 -9.49
N SER A 135 -4.87 -16.05 -10.36
CA SER A 135 -5.75 -15.48 -11.37
C SER A 135 -6.14 -16.53 -12.42
N THR A 136 -7.29 -16.29 -13.06
CA THR A 136 -7.66 -16.97 -14.30
C THR A 136 -6.69 -16.59 -15.43
N PRO A 137 -6.56 -17.41 -16.52
CA PRO A 137 -5.62 -17.12 -17.62
C PRO A 137 -5.87 -15.78 -18.31
N ASP A 138 -7.11 -15.30 -18.31
CA ASP A 138 -7.50 -13.99 -18.85
C ASP A 138 -7.23 -12.82 -17.90
N HIS A 139 -6.77 -13.08 -16.66
CA HIS A 139 -6.53 -12.11 -15.59
C HIS A 139 -7.75 -11.28 -15.16
N TYR A 140 -8.97 -11.73 -15.46
CA TYR A 140 -10.22 -11.07 -15.07
C TYR A 140 -10.98 -11.76 -13.93
N GLY A 141 -10.40 -12.82 -13.37
CA GLY A 141 -10.97 -13.53 -12.23
C GLY A 141 -9.87 -14.11 -11.35
N THR A 142 -10.27 -14.58 -10.17
CA THR A 142 -9.38 -15.23 -9.19
C THR A 142 -10.06 -16.51 -8.70
N TYR A 143 -9.32 -17.60 -8.67
CA TYR A 143 -9.79 -18.85 -8.10
C TYR A 143 -9.86 -18.74 -6.59
N MET A 144 -10.98 -19.07 -5.97
CA MET A 144 -11.18 -18.91 -4.54
C MET A 144 -12.01 -20.06 -3.95
N LEU A 145 -11.79 -20.33 -2.65
CA LEU A 145 -12.65 -21.14 -1.79
C LEU A 145 -13.09 -20.27 -0.62
N VAL A 146 -14.26 -20.56 -0.08
CA VAL A 146 -14.79 -19.91 1.12
C VAL A 146 -15.04 -20.96 2.21
N ASP A 147 -14.85 -20.55 3.45
CA ASP A 147 -15.24 -21.29 4.65
C ASP A 147 -16.06 -20.37 5.52
N THR A 148 -17.28 -20.78 5.84
CA THR A 148 -18.21 -20.03 6.69
C THR A 148 -18.66 -20.91 7.86
N GLU A 149 -19.08 -20.29 8.93
CA GLU A 149 -19.58 -21.02 10.10
C GLU A 149 -20.82 -21.87 9.74
N GLU A 150 -21.67 -21.36 8.83
CA GLU A 150 -22.94 -22.03 8.45
C GLU A 150 -22.75 -23.23 7.53
N SER A 151 -21.88 -23.10 6.51
CA SER A 151 -21.73 -24.13 5.45
C SER A 151 -20.40 -24.86 5.49
N GLY A 152 -19.47 -24.44 6.36
CA GLY A 152 -18.11 -24.98 6.38
C GLY A 152 -17.31 -24.55 5.13
N LYS A 153 -16.21 -25.26 4.89
CA LYS A 153 -15.36 -25.01 3.73
C LYS A 153 -15.97 -25.58 2.45
N SER A 154 -16.01 -24.74 1.40
CA SER A 154 -16.51 -25.18 0.09
C SER A 154 -15.60 -26.27 -0.51
N ASP A 155 -16.21 -27.31 -1.11
CA ASP A 155 -15.49 -28.44 -1.69
C ASP A 155 -14.82 -28.11 -3.03
N LEU A 156 -15.39 -27.19 -3.77
CA LEU A 156 -14.97 -26.84 -5.13
C LEU A 156 -14.56 -25.36 -5.22
N PRO A 157 -13.47 -25.05 -5.94
CA PRO A 157 -13.09 -23.70 -6.19
C PRO A 157 -14.03 -23.02 -7.20
N VAL A 158 -14.24 -21.75 -7.01
CA VAL A 158 -15.01 -20.90 -7.93
C VAL A 158 -14.15 -19.73 -8.42
N ILE A 159 -14.61 -19.10 -9.49
CA ILE A 159 -14.00 -17.89 -10.03
C ILE A 159 -14.74 -16.68 -9.45
N MET A 160 -13.99 -15.81 -8.79
CA MET A 160 -14.51 -14.59 -8.18
C MET A 160 -13.94 -13.36 -8.86
N GLU A 161 -14.69 -12.25 -8.80
CA GLU A 161 -14.28 -10.93 -9.26
C GLU A 161 -14.75 -9.85 -8.27
N ILE A 162 -14.24 -8.64 -8.40
CA ILE A 162 -14.73 -7.47 -7.66
C ILE A 162 -15.60 -6.63 -8.61
N LYS A 163 -16.83 -6.35 -8.21
CA LYS A 163 -17.77 -5.54 -8.99
C LYS A 163 -17.15 -4.19 -9.39
N GLY A 164 -17.19 -3.88 -10.68
CA GLY A 164 -16.71 -2.62 -11.21
C GLY A 164 -15.16 -2.51 -11.35
N VAL A 165 -14.43 -3.55 -10.97
CA VAL A 165 -12.97 -3.58 -11.09
C VAL A 165 -12.56 -4.66 -12.09
N LYS A 166 -11.86 -4.27 -13.17
CA LYS A 166 -11.19 -5.22 -14.07
C LYS A 166 -9.85 -5.60 -13.47
N GLY A 167 -9.65 -6.88 -13.15
CA GLY A 167 -8.37 -7.36 -12.63
C GLY A 167 -8.53 -8.46 -11.59
N ILE A 168 -7.42 -8.75 -10.92
CA ILE A 168 -7.29 -9.85 -9.96
C ILE A 168 -7.45 -9.38 -8.51
N ILE A 169 -7.89 -10.28 -7.64
CA ILE A 169 -8.16 -9.98 -6.22
C ILE A 169 -6.87 -10.04 -5.39
N GLY A 170 -6.03 -11.03 -5.64
CA GLY A 170 -4.86 -11.39 -4.81
C GLY A 170 -3.94 -10.25 -4.37
N PRO A 171 -3.57 -9.28 -5.22
CA PRO A 171 -2.61 -8.23 -4.85
C PRO A 171 -3.03 -7.32 -3.69
N ARG A 172 -4.28 -7.40 -3.22
CA ARG A 172 -4.75 -6.66 -2.04
C ARG A 172 -4.43 -7.37 -0.72
N PHE A 173 -4.12 -8.66 -0.80
CA PHE A 173 -3.98 -9.54 0.36
C PHE A 173 -2.53 -10.04 0.44
N PHE A 174 -1.74 -9.43 1.29
CA PHE A 174 -0.34 -9.79 1.52
C PHE A 174 -0.05 -9.82 3.02
N ALA A 175 0.80 -10.75 3.45
CA ALA A 175 1.12 -10.96 4.86
C ALA A 175 2.39 -10.23 5.32
N ASP A 176 3.16 -9.61 4.42
CA ASP A 176 4.36 -8.87 4.81
C ASP A 176 4.01 -7.58 5.58
N PRO A 177 4.29 -7.50 6.90
CA PRO A 177 3.92 -6.33 7.73
C PRO A 177 4.54 -5.02 7.23
N ARG A 178 5.71 -5.09 6.58
CA ARG A 178 6.41 -3.90 6.05
C ARG A 178 5.57 -3.18 5.00
N ARG A 179 4.82 -3.93 4.18
CA ARG A 179 3.94 -3.37 3.14
C ARG A 179 2.75 -2.62 3.72
N TRP A 180 2.32 -2.98 4.92
CA TRP A 180 1.21 -2.33 5.64
C TRP A 180 1.66 -1.08 6.40
N SER A 181 2.93 -1.00 6.80
CA SER A 181 3.44 0.05 7.67
C SER A 181 3.26 1.44 7.07
N CYS A 182 2.94 2.42 7.93
CA CYS A 182 2.91 3.82 7.54
C CYS A 182 4.26 4.27 7.00
N THR A 183 4.23 5.05 5.92
CA THR A 183 5.43 5.58 5.28
C THR A 183 5.77 7.01 5.71
N GLU A 184 4.95 7.61 6.58
CA GLU A 184 5.11 8.99 7.05
C GLU A 184 6.38 9.16 7.89
N ILE A 185 7.21 10.16 7.53
CA ILE A 185 8.41 10.57 8.28
C ILE A 185 8.14 11.89 8.99
N PHE A 186 7.59 12.87 8.28
CA PHE A 186 7.24 14.18 8.83
C PHE A 186 5.79 14.52 8.54
N HIS A 187 5.10 14.99 9.56
CA HIS A 187 3.79 15.64 9.51
C HIS A 187 3.86 16.83 10.45
N LEU A 188 4.55 17.91 10.01
CA LEU A 188 4.88 19.03 10.86
C LEU A 188 4.38 20.35 10.27
N GLU A 189 3.61 21.09 11.05
CA GLU A 189 3.31 22.47 10.75
C GLU A 189 4.52 23.37 11.14
N ILE A 190 4.60 24.56 10.56
CA ILE A 190 5.76 25.46 10.73
C ILE A 190 5.96 25.87 12.19
N ASP A 191 4.90 25.99 12.98
CA ASP A 191 4.95 26.35 14.39
C ASP A 191 5.55 25.24 15.27
N GLN A 192 5.46 24.00 14.82
CA GLN A 192 6.05 22.85 15.49
C GLN A 192 7.55 22.69 15.24
N ILE A 193 8.11 23.42 14.26
CA ILE A 193 9.54 23.33 13.90
C ILE A 193 10.32 24.44 14.60
N LYS A 194 11.27 24.05 15.47
CA LYS A 194 12.20 24.97 16.14
C LYS A 194 13.48 25.16 15.34
N LYS A 195 14.03 24.08 14.78
CA LYS A 195 15.31 24.09 14.07
C LYS A 195 15.38 23.00 13.03
N VAL A 196 15.93 23.30 11.87
CA VAL A 196 16.32 22.33 10.84
C VAL A 196 17.80 22.51 10.54
N ALA A 197 18.57 21.42 10.58
CA ALA A 197 19.98 21.42 10.22
C ALA A 197 20.23 20.38 9.12
N VAL A 198 20.87 20.80 8.03
CA VAL A 198 21.29 19.96 6.90
C VAL A 198 22.80 20.00 6.79
N GLN A 199 23.40 18.81 6.83
CA GLN A 199 24.86 18.64 6.80
C GLN A 199 25.24 17.65 5.71
N PHE A 200 25.99 18.08 4.71
CA PHE A 200 26.58 17.27 3.66
C PHE A 200 28.00 16.83 4.07
N SER A 201 28.34 15.59 3.78
CA SER A 201 29.66 15.05 4.08
C SER A 201 30.75 15.58 3.12
N GLU A 202 30.41 15.61 1.81
CA GLU A 202 31.35 16.00 0.76
C GLU A 202 31.20 17.48 0.37
N LYS A 203 29.96 17.94 0.13
CA LYS A 203 29.64 19.29 -0.33
C LYS A 203 29.34 20.22 0.88
N LYS A 204 30.27 20.34 1.83
CA LYS A 204 30.09 21.08 3.09
C LYS A 204 29.70 22.56 2.89
N GLN A 205 30.07 23.17 1.76
CA GLN A 205 29.61 24.51 1.40
C GLN A 205 28.11 24.64 1.27
N ARG A 206 27.37 23.52 1.07
CA ARG A 206 25.92 23.50 1.00
C ARG A 206 25.23 23.39 2.36
N ASN A 207 25.98 23.18 3.45
CA ASN A 207 25.42 23.05 4.79
C ASN A 207 24.58 24.28 5.16
N PHE A 208 23.53 24.06 5.89
CA PHE A 208 22.76 25.16 6.47
C PHE A 208 21.98 24.73 7.71
N THR A 209 21.62 25.74 8.49
CA THR A 209 20.70 25.57 9.62
C THR A 209 19.70 26.70 9.61
N VAL A 210 18.42 26.35 9.61
CA VAL A 210 17.31 27.28 9.83
C VAL A 210 16.89 27.17 11.28
N THR A 211 16.79 28.29 11.99
CA THR A 211 16.33 28.35 13.38
C THR A 211 15.18 29.36 13.48
N LYS A 212 14.11 28.97 14.17
CA LYS A 212 12.97 29.83 14.51
C LYS A 212 13.02 30.15 15.99
N SER A 213 13.02 31.43 16.34
CA SER A 213 13.01 31.92 17.72
C SER A 213 12.24 33.22 17.83
N GLY A 214 11.24 33.31 18.69
CA GLY A 214 10.45 34.52 18.91
C GLY A 214 9.80 35.08 17.65
N GLY A 215 9.34 34.19 16.74
CA GLY A 215 8.73 34.60 15.45
C GLY A 215 9.73 35.03 14.37
N LYS A 216 11.03 35.09 14.68
CA LYS A 216 12.11 35.45 13.76
C LYS A 216 12.83 34.20 13.24
N PHE A 217 13.25 34.24 11.97
CA PHE A 217 14.08 33.20 11.38
C PHE A 217 15.55 33.63 11.30
N THR A 218 16.42 32.69 11.51
CA THR A 218 17.86 32.84 11.29
C THR A 218 18.33 31.66 10.45
N VAL A 219 19.10 31.95 9.40
CA VAL A 219 19.75 30.94 8.57
C VAL A 219 21.26 31.08 8.74
N THR A 220 21.94 29.98 8.98
CA THR A 220 23.40 29.94 9.06
C THR A 220 23.98 28.94 8.05
N ASN A 221 25.14 29.22 7.50
CA ASN A 221 25.96 28.30 6.72
C ASN A 221 27.29 28.04 7.46
N ASN A 222 27.54 26.78 7.81
CA ASN A 222 28.73 26.39 8.60
C ASN A 222 28.95 27.25 9.86
N GLY A 223 27.89 27.62 10.56
CA GLY A 223 27.92 28.48 11.74
C GLY A 223 27.86 29.99 11.47
N ASN A 224 28.16 30.44 10.26
CA ASN A 224 28.09 31.85 9.90
C ASN A 224 26.66 32.24 9.54
N LYS A 225 26.15 33.29 10.18
CA LYS A 225 24.81 33.81 9.92
C LYS A 225 24.76 34.50 8.53
N LEU A 226 23.72 34.18 7.75
CA LEU A 226 23.44 34.90 6.50
C LEU A 226 22.90 36.29 6.83
N ASN A 227 23.49 37.33 6.21
CA ASN A 227 23.14 38.72 6.47
C ASN A 227 21.75 39.08 5.89
N TYR A 228 21.43 38.51 4.72
CA TYR A 228 20.17 38.76 4.03
C TYR A 228 19.52 37.45 3.70
N ILE A 229 18.29 37.24 4.21
CA ILE A 229 17.48 36.04 3.96
C ILE A 229 16.11 36.48 3.43
N ASP A 230 15.60 35.73 2.45
CA ASP A 230 14.24 35.87 2.01
C ASP A 230 13.33 35.03 2.96
N THR A 231 12.57 35.72 3.79
CA THR A 231 11.66 35.12 4.75
C THR A 231 10.60 34.25 4.06
N ASN A 232 10.14 34.62 2.87
CA ASN A 232 9.16 33.83 2.11
C ASN A 232 9.76 32.49 1.68
N MET A 233 11.05 32.47 1.29
CA MET A 233 11.75 31.23 0.97
C MET A 233 11.92 30.36 2.20
N VAL A 234 12.15 30.93 3.39
CA VAL A 234 12.19 30.18 4.65
C VAL A 234 10.81 29.55 4.94
N PHE A 235 9.72 30.28 4.78
CA PHE A 235 8.37 29.74 4.96
C PHE A 235 8.07 28.59 3.99
N ARG A 236 8.37 28.79 2.70
CA ARG A 236 8.20 27.73 1.67
C ARG A 236 9.02 26.49 2.01
N TYR A 237 10.26 26.67 2.44
CA TYR A 237 11.12 25.58 2.85
C TYR A 237 10.52 24.78 4.03
N LEU A 238 10.10 25.47 5.09
CA LEU A 238 9.53 24.82 6.27
C LEU A 238 8.17 24.16 5.98
N HIS A 239 7.42 24.69 5.01
CA HIS A 239 6.15 24.08 4.59
C HIS A 239 6.33 22.68 3.96
N ASN A 240 7.49 22.38 3.38
CA ASN A 240 7.77 21.05 2.83
C ASN A 240 7.73 19.94 3.89
N TYR A 241 7.84 20.25 5.18
CA TYR A 241 7.79 19.27 6.27
C TYR A 241 6.36 18.84 6.66
N LYS A 242 5.34 19.42 6.04
CA LYS A 242 3.93 19.12 6.33
C LYS A 242 3.55 17.68 5.97
N LYS A 243 4.14 17.12 4.91
CA LYS A 243 3.82 15.76 4.45
C LYS A 243 5.01 15.13 3.72
N ILE A 244 5.85 14.43 4.48
CA ILE A 244 7.00 13.71 3.93
C ILE A 244 6.88 12.23 4.25
N HIS A 245 6.99 11.42 3.22
CA HIS A 245 6.93 9.96 3.26
C HIS A 245 8.20 9.36 2.66
N PHE A 246 8.59 8.17 3.13
CA PHE A 246 9.53 7.35 2.38
C PHE A 246 8.80 6.59 1.25
N ASP A 247 9.54 6.12 0.25
CA ASP A 247 9.00 5.42 -0.91
C ASP A 247 8.56 4.00 -0.54
N VAL A 248 9.52 3.18 -0.13
CA VAL A 248 9.26 1.80 0.27
C VAL A 248 10.14 1.36 1.44
N PRO A 249 9.69 0.40 2.26
CA PRO A 249 10.56 -0.26 3.24
C PRO A 249 11.73 -0.98 2.57
N ASN A 250 12.70 -1.41 3.36
CA ASN A 250 13.77 -2.25 2.84
C ASN A 250 13.25 -3.67 2.52
N PHE A 251 13.15 -3.98 1.23
CA PHE A 251 12.90 -5.33 0.73
C PHE A 251 14.15 -5.99 0.14
N ASP A 252 15.17 -5.20 -0.22
CA ASP A 252 16.27 -5.61 -1.08
C ASP A 252 17.52 -6.03 -0.32
N LEU A 253 17.77 -5.40 0.85
CA LEU A 253 19.01 -5.61 1.59
C LEU A 253 18.83 -6.60 2.74
N SER A 254 19.71 -7.58 2.81
CA SER A 254 19.88 -8.44 3.98
C SER A 254 20.35 -7.66 5.20
N LYS A 255 20.23 -8.25 6.40
CA LYS A 255 20.68 -7.63 7.65
C LYS A 255 22.16 -7.19 7.60
N LYS A 256 23.05 -8.04 7.06
CA LYS A 256 24.49 -7.70 6.90
C LYS A 256 24.71 -6.48 6.00
N GLN A 257 23.94 -6.38 4.91
CA GLN A 257 24.02 -5.24 3.99
C GLN A 257 23.45 -3.97 4.62
N VAL A 258 22.34 -4.04 5.36
CA VAL A 258 21.79 -2.93 6.15
C VAL A 258 22.84 -2.40 7.13
N ASP A 259 23.49 -3.29 7.89
CA ASP A 259 24.53 -2.91 8.84
C ASP A 259 25.75 -2.27 8.14
N SER A 260 26.09 -2.74 6.94
CA SER A 260 27.15 -2.16 6.12
C SER A 260 26.81 -0.74 5.67
N VAL A 261 25.59 -0.52 5.15
CA VAL A 261 25.11 0.82 4.75
C VAL A 261 25.14 1.77 5.93
N LYS A 262 24.64 1.36 7.09
CA LYS A 262 24.60 2.22 8.29
C LYS A 262 25.98 2.57 8.83
N ARG A 263 26.99 1.72 8.64
CA ARG A 263 28.40 2.03 9.01
C ARG A 263 29.09 2.94 8.02
N SER A 264 28.58 3.05 6.79
CA SER A 264 29.16 3.94 5.79
C SER A 264 28.91 5.42 6.12
N GLN A 265 29.62 6.30 5.44
CA GLN A 265 29.43 7.74 5.59
C GLN A 265 28.14 8.16 4.85
N PRO A 266 27.18 8.81 5.53
CA PRO A 266 26.01 9.35 4.85
C PRO A 266 26.43 10.51 3.95
N PHE A 267 25.83 10.64 2.77
CA PHE A 267 26.07 11.81 1.92
C PHE A 267 25.45 13.08 2.49
N CYS A 268 24.35 12.92 3.26
CA CYS A 268 23.65 14.01 3.91
C CYS A 268 23.02 13.54 5.24
N THR A 269 23.03 14.42 6.24
CA THR A 269 22.30 14.24 7.51
C THR A 269 21.34 15.41 7.67
N LEU A 270 20.05 15.10 7.83
CA LEU A 270 18.98 16.05 8.12
C LEU A 270 18.55 15.88 9.58
N THR A 271 18.58 16.96 10.36
CA THR A 271 18.09 16.95 11.75
C THR A 271 17.01 17.99 11.92
N VAL A 272 15.81 17.55 12.30
CA VAL A 272 14.66 18.41 12.61
C VAL A 272 14.45 18.40 14.12
N THR A 273 14.55 19.57 14.73
CA THR A 273 14.25 19.79 16.16
C THR A 273 12.85 20.42 16.25
N LYS A 274 11.95 19.71 16.86
CA LYS A 274 10.59 20.21 17.12
C LYS A 274 10.58 21.15 18.33
N THR A 275 9.50 21.90 18.51
CA THR A 275 9.24 22.71 19.70
C THR A 275 9.14 21.84 20.97
N THR A 276 8.66 20.61 20.81
CA THR A 276 8.54 19.59 21.86
C THR A 276 9.10 18.25 21.38
N GLY A 277 9.63 17.44 22.31
CA GLY A 277 10.12 16.10 22.04
C GLY A 277 11.58 16.06 21.57
N LYS A 278 12.05 14.84 21.23
CA LYS A 278 13.42 14.59 20.79
C LYS A 278 13.65 15.05 19.35
N PRO A 279 14.87 15.50 19.00
CA PRO A 279 15.21 15.76 17.59
C PRO A 279 15.06 14.50 16.72
N MET A 280 14.53 14.69 15.52
CA MET A 280 14.43 13.64 14.50
C MET A 280 15.65 13.74 13.58
N ARG A 281 16.48 12.72 13.56
CA ARG A 281 17.70 12.66 12.74
C ARG A 281 17.55 11.62 11.66
N LEU A 282 17.73 12.02 10.42
CA LEU A 282 17.76 11.16 9.23
C LEU A 282 19.20 11.12 8.69
N ARG A 283 19.73 9.93 8.43
CA ARG A 283 21.02 9.72 7.77
C ARG A 283 20.76 9.15 6.38
N MET A 284 21.25 9.82 5.35
CA MET A 284 20.96 9.52 3.95
C MET A 284 22.20 8.93 3.28
N PHE A 285 22.04 7.77 2.65
CA PHE A 285 23.12 7.01 2.01
C PHE A 285 22.80 6.78 0.54
N ARG A 286 23.80 6.87 -0.33
CA ARG A 286 23.60 6.56 -1.75
C ARG A 286 23.22 5.11 -1.94
N ALA A 287 22.20 4.85 -2.75
CA ALA A 287 21.85 3.50 -3.20
C ALA A 287 22.69 3.16 -4.42
N LYS A 288 23.04 1.89 -4.60
CA LYS A 288 23.67 1.42 -5.83
C LYS A 288 22.66 1.45 -6.97
N SER A 289 23.11 1.77 -8.19
CA SER A 289 22.28 1.62 -9.39
C SER A 289 21.87 0.15 -9.55
N GLU A 290 20.60 -0.09 -9.88
CA GLU A 290 20.06 -1.45 -10.09
C GLU A 290 20.75 -2.17 -11.27
N THR A 291 21.13 -1.43 -12.29
CA THR A 291 21.80 -1.96 -13.48
C THR A 291 23.32 -2.10 -13.31
N GLY A 292 23.90 -1.51 -12.26
CA GLY A 292 25.36 -1.40 -12.07
C GLY A 292 26.04 -0.52 -13.10
N ASN A 293 25.30 0.07 -14.04
CA ASN A 293 25.83 0.93 -15.09
C ASN A 293 25.99 2.37 -14.60
N GLU A 294 26.91 3.11 -15.20
CA GLU A 294 26.99 4.55 -15.04
C GLU A 294 25.71 5.21 -15.56
N THR A 295 25.15 6.09 -14.77
CA THR A 295 24.03 6.96 -15.14
C THR A 295 24.49 8.42 -15.09
N ILE A 296 23.73 9.31 -15.73
CA ILE A 296 23.99 10.75 -15.67
C ILE A 296 23.03 11.34 -14.64
N ASP A 297 23.55 12.07 -13.66
CA ASP A 297 22.74 12.77 -12.68
C ASP A 297 22.15 14.09 -13.25
N ASP A 298 21.31 14.76 -12.46
CA ASP A 298 20.67 16.03 -12.85
C ASP A 298 21.66 17.16 -13.13
N PHE A 299 22.94 16.98 -12.79
CA PHE A 299 24.04 17.93 -13.03
C PHE A 299 24.89 17.54 -14.23
N GLY A 300 24.57 16.46 -14.95
CA GLY A 300 25.31 15.95 -16.09
C GLY A 300 26.57 15.15 -15.71
N GLU A 301 26.77 14.81 -14.43
CA GLU A 301 27.90 14.01 -13.96
C GLU A 301 27.59 12.51 -14.11
N LYS A 302 28.59 11.73 -14.55
CA LYS A 302 28.50 10.27 -14.57
C LYS A 302 28.61 9.72 -13.15
N VAL A 303 27.60 9.00 -12.71
CA VAL A 303 27.54 8.43 -11.37
C VAL A 303 27.17 6.94 -11.41
N THR A 304 27.63 6.18 -10.44
CA THR A 304 27.35 4.73 -10.29
C THR A 304 26.27 4.42 -9.25
N HIS A 305 25.68 5.46 -8.68
CA HIS A 305 24.59 5.34 -7.72
C HIS A 305 23.23 5.58 -8.40
N ASP A 306 22.15 5.12 -7.76
CA ASP A 306 20.78 5.39 -8.20
C ASP A 306 20.51 6.90 -8.11
N VAL A 307 20.10 7.52 -9.22
CA VAL A 307 19.82 8.97 -9.30
C VAL A 307 18.39 9.31 -8.83
N ASN A 308 17.51 8.32 -8.72
CA ASN A 308 16.12 8.51 -8.32
C ASN A 308 15.90 8.22 -6.83
N ARG A 309 16.67 7.26 -6.26
CA ARG A 309 16.44 6.74 -4.91
C ARG A 309 17.73 6.68 -4.09
N PHE A 310 17.55 6.72 -2.76
CA PHE A 310 18.63 6.60 -1.79
C PHE A 310 18.13 5.87 -0.53
N TRP A 311 19.05 5.36 0.28
CA TRP A 311 18.74 4.77 1.57
C TRP A 311 18.69 5.84 2.65
N CYS A 312 17.67 5.79 3.50
CA CYS A 312 17.50 6.68 4.63
C CYS A 312 17.35 5.88 5.94
N GLU A 313 18.21 6.15 6.89
CA GLU A 313 18.04 5.63 8.25
C GLU A 313 17.17 6.59 9.05
N LEU A 314 16.04 6.07 9.53
CA LEU A 314 15.06 6.77 10.36
C LEU A 314 15.52 6.87 11.82
N PRO A 315 14.90 7.73 12.66
CA PRO A 315 15.26 7.89 14.08
C PRO A 315 15.17 6.61 14.91
N ASN A 316 14.31 5.67 14.53
CA ASN A 316 14.17 4.35 15.16
C ASN A 316 15.20 3.32 14.68
N GLY A 317 16.13 3.73 13.81
CA GLY A 317 17.13 2.87 13.23
C GLY A 317 16.67 2.04 12.03
N THR A 318 15.42 2.15 11.58
CA THR A 318 14.95 1.45 10.38
C THR A 318 15.57 2.07 9.12
N LEU A 319 16.07 1.23 8.21
CA LEU A 319 16.56 1.67 6.90
C LEU A 319 15.43 1.53 5.87
N VAL A 320 15.11 2.63 5.19
CA VAL A 320 14.05 2.71 4.18
C VAL A 320 14.59 3.31 2.88
N LYS A 321 13.90 3.07 1.77
CA LYS A 321 14.22 3.67 0.47
C LYS A 321 13.41 4.95 0.29
N CYS A 322 14.06 6.05 -0.06
CA CYS A 322 13.46 7.36 -0.29
C CYS A 322 13.74 7.84 -1.71
N GLN A 323 12.91 8.74 -2.22
CA GLN A 323 13.09 9.35 -3.55
C GLN A 323 13.74 10.74 -3.42
N TYR A 324 14.74 11.02 -4.27
CA TYR A 324 15.35 12.34 -4.35
C TYR A 324 14.34 13.44 -4.65
N PHE A 325 13.37 13.17 -5.54
CA PHE A 325 12.30 14.12 -5.87
C PHE A 325 11.55 14.65 -4.64
N VAL A 326 11.28 13.78 -3.66
CA VAL A 326 10.59 14.15 -2.42
C VAL A 326 11.53 14.89 -1.46
N PHE A 327 12.81 14.49 -1.40
CA PHE A 327 13.75 14.99 -0.41
C PHE A 327 14.61 16.16 -0.87
N ASN A 328 14.81 16.36 -2.18
CA ASN A 328 15.58 17.49 -2.71
C ASN A 328 15.10 18.85 -2.15
N PRO A 329 13.78 19.13 -2.02
CA PRO A 329 13.32 20.35 -1.38
C PRO A 329 13.75 20.52 0.09
N LEU A 330 14.08 19.43 0.80
CA LEU A 330 14.52 19.47 2.20
C LEU A 330 16.03 19.64 2.35
N ILE A 331 16.80 19.23 1.34
CA ILE A 331 18.28 19.21 1.36
C ILE A 331 18.90 20.20 0.36
N MET A 332 18.21 21.29 0.06
CA MET A 332 18.76 22.40 -0.75
C MET A 332 20.02 22.95 -0.09
N GLY A 333 20.80 23.71 -0.80
CA GLY A 333 21.91 24.45 -0.20
C GLY A 333 21.43 25.77 0.44
N HIS A 334 22.29 26.39 1.26
CA HIS A 334 22.01 27.68 1.91
C HIS A 334 21.66 28.82 0.93
N ILE A 335 22.14 28.75 -0.31
CA ILE A 335 21.88 29.73 -1.39
C ILE A 335 20.37 29.90 -1.64
N TYR A 336 19.58 28.85 -1.42
CA TYR A 336 18.12 28.92 -1.56
C TYR A 336 17.46 30.03 -0.72
N PHE A 337 18.05 30.37 0.41
CA PHE A 337 17.53 31.38 1.34
C PHE A 337 18.07 32.79 1.08
N SER A 338 19.04 32.93 0.16
CA SER A 338 19.65 34.21 -0.14
C SER A 338 18.68 35.07 -0.97
N TYR A 339 18.59 36.35 -0.63
CA TYR A 339 17.85 37.31 -1.43
C TYR A 339 18.61 37.52 -2.75
N ILE A 340 18.03 37.11 -3.85
CA ILE A 340 18.54 37.44 -5.19
C ILE A 340 18.05 38.86 -5.48
N LYS A 341 18.94 39.87 -5.33
CA LYS A 341 18.70 41.20 -5.90
C LYS A 341 18.45 41.01 -7.40
N ASN A 342 17.27 41.44 -7.89
CA ASN A 342 17.00 41.42 -9.32
C ASN A 342 18.13 42.17 -10.04
N PRO A 343 18.81 41.56 -11.04
CA PRO A 343 19.89 42.23 -11.76
C PRO A 343 19.46 43.44 -12.59
N THR A 344 18.14 43.75 -12.67
CA THR A 344 17.59 44.86 -13.44
C THR A 344 17.64 46.22 -12.74
N THR A 345 18.15 46.32 -11.52
CA THR A 345 18.21 47.62 -10.81
C THR A 345 19.61 48.30 -10.85
N GLU A 346 20.61 47.69 -11.47
CA GLU A 346 21.96 48.29 -11.61
C GLU A 346 22.28 48.84 -13.04
N MET A 347 21.27 48.88 -13.94
CA MET A 347 21.41 49.59 -15.21
C MET A 347 20.46 50.79 -15.25
N ARG A 348 20.72 51.79 -14.42
CA ARG A 348 20.29 53.17 -14.61
C ARG A 348 21.35 54.15 -14.05
#